data_cda5ddcafaf45e9402451715f547b751
#
_entry.id   cda5ddcafaf45e9402451715f547b751
#
_cell.length_a   1.000
_cell.length_b   1.000
_cell.length_c   1.000
_cell.angle_alpha   90.00
_cell.angle_beta   90.00
_cell.angle_gamma   90.00
#
_symmetry.space_group_name_H-M   'P 1'
#
loop_
_entity.id
_entity.type
_entity.pdbx_description
1 polymer ?
#
loop_
_entity_poly.entity_id
_entity_poly.type
_entity_poly.pdbx_seq_one_letter_code
_entity_poly.pdbx_strand_id
1 'polypeptide(L)'
;MMNSTPFIAVEGPIGVGKTSLAKAISEHYQFELLKEIVEENPFLGKFYDDIEGWSFQTEMFFLCNRYKQLEDIQNEYLSKQIPVVADYHIFKNRIFASRTLKGQHYGKYMQIFDILTEDMPVPNMIIYLNASLETLLKRVKQRGRFVEQNMDPAYLKQLSIDYDTFMKAFQKQHPEIPVLSFNGDEIDFVANESDKEMIFAQIEAVMKKGELAR
;
A
#
# COMPACT_ATOMS: atom_id res chain seq x y z
N MET A 1 16.38 -3.28 -23.65
CA MET A 1 15.56 -3.50 -22.44
C MET A 1 14.33 -2.63 -22.60
N MET A 2 13.13 -3.16 -22.48
CA MET A 2 11.90 -2.38 -22.66
C MET A 2 11.80 -1.35 -21.52
N ASN A 3 11.48 -0.10 -21.86
CA ASN A 3 11.05 0.89 -20.87
C ASN A 3 9.87 0.28 -20.13
N SER A 4 10.05 -0.10 -18.87
CA SER A 4 8.93 -0.61 -18.08
C SER A 4 7.99 0.55 -17.81
N THR A 5 6.72 0.37 -18.15
CA THR A 5 5.65 1.33 -17.85
C THR A 5 5.68 1.69 -16.37
N PRO A 6 5.63 2.97 -15.97
CA PRO A 6 5.59 3.33 -14.56
C PRO A 6 4.44 2.65 -13.83
N PHE A 7 4.79 1.93 -12.78
CA PHE A 7 3.86 1.37 -11.81
C PHE A 7 4.34 1.76 -10.41
N ILE A 8 3.71 2.77 -9.83
CA ILE A 8 4.05 3.32 -8.51
C ILE A 8 3.06 2.79 -7.49
N ALA A 9 3.56 2.26 -6.37
CA ALA A 9 2.71 1.91 -5.24
C ALA A 9 2.97 2.83 -4.04
N VAL A 10 1.90 3.37 -3.45
CA VAL A 10 1.97 4.14 -2.20
C VAL A 10 1.61 3.22 -1.04
N GLU A 11 2.57 2.99 -0.15
CA GLU A 11 2.44 2.06 0.97
C GLU A 11 2.59 2.76 2.33
N GLY A 12 2.07 2.11 3.38
CA GLY A 12 2.17 2.61 4.75
C GLY A 12 0.96 2.22 5.60
N PRO A 13 0.98 2.49 6.91
CA PRO A 13 -0.06 2.09 7.84
C PRO A 13 -1.41 2.76 7.58
N ILE A 14 -2.45 2.28 8.27
CA ILE A 14 -3.80 2.86 8.20
C ILE A 14 -3.75 4.31 8.69
N GLY A 15 -4.42 5.22 7.96
CA GLY A 15 -4.49 6.64 8.32
C GLY A 15 -3.33 7.51 7.85
N VAL A 16 -2.27 6.95 7.26
CA VAL A 16 -1.06 7.73 6.90
C VAL A 16 -1.24 8.67 5.70
N GLY A 17 -2.27 8.49 4.86
CA GLY A 17 -2.57 9.37 3.72
C GLY A 17 -2.30 8.79 2.33
N LYS A 18 -2.13 7.46 2.21
CA LYS A 18 -1.85 6.77 0.93
C LYS A 18 -2.75 7.20 -0.22
N THR A 19 -4.05 7.11 -0.02
CA THR A 19 -5.05 7.44 -1.07
C THR A 19 -4.97 8.89 -1.51
N SER A 20 -4.70 9.82 -0.58
CA SER A 20 -4.55 11.25 -0.90
C SER A 20 -3.30 11.48 -1.76
N LEU A 21 -2.17 10.84 -1.42
CA LEU A 21 -0.94 10.96 -2.20
C LEU A 21 -1.06 10.27 -3.55
N ALA A 22 -1.60 9.06 -3.61
CA ALA A 22 -1.81 8.34 -4.87
C ALA A 22 -2.70 9.15 -5.83
N LYS A 23 -3.77 9.79 -5.31
CA LYS A 23 -4.61 10.69 -6.09
C LYS A 23 -3.85 11.90 -6.61
N ALA A 24 -3.05 12.56 -5.77
CA ALA A 24 -2.25 13.71 -6.18
C ALA A 24 -1.22 13.34 -7.28
N ILE A 25 -0.58 12.18 -7.17
CA ILE A 25 0.34 11.64 -8.20
C ILE A 25 -0.42 11.34 -9.51
N SER A 26 -1.57 10.68 -9.41
CA SER A 26 -2.42 10.39 -10.58
C SER A 26 -2.81 11.66 -11.32
N GLU A 27 -3.27 12.70 -10.62
CA GLU A 27 -3.68 13.97 -11.20
C GLU A 27 -2.50 14.73 -11.82
N HIS A 28 -1.33 14.73 -11.15
CA HIS A 28 -0.15 15.46 -11.62
C HIS A 28 0.48 14.84 -12.87
N TYR A 29 0.65 13.51 -12.88
CA TYR A 29 1.31 12.80 -13.97
C TYR A 29 0.34 12.21 -15.00
N GLN A 30 -0.97 12.35 -14.80
CA GLN A 30 -2.02 11.73 -15.63
C GLN A 30 -1.87 10.18 -15.66
N PHE A 31 -1.54 9.58 -14.50
CA PHE A 31 -1.48 8.14 -14.33
C PHE A 31 -2.83 7.58 -13.93
N GLU A 32 -3.14 6.37 -14.37
CA GLU A 32 -4.33 5.65 -13.89
C GLU A 32 -4.22 5.38 -12.39
N LEU A 33 -5.32 5.62 -11.67
CA LEU A 33 -5.38 5.47 -10.22
C LEU A 33 -6.06 4.16 -9.82
N LEU A 34 -5.28 3.25 -9.23
CA LEU A 34 -5.83 2.09 -8.54
C LEU A 34 -6.14 2.42 -7.08
N LYS A 35 -7.41 2.36 -6.70
CA LYS A 35 -7.86 2.50 -5.31
C LYS A 35 -8.13 1.15 -4.68
N GLU A 36 -7.71 1.02 -3.41
CA GLU A 36 -8.01 -0.16 -2.62
C GLU A 36 -9.51 -0.29 -2.34
N ILE A 37 -10.05 -1.49 -2.58
CA ILE A 37 -11.43 -1.86 -2.22
C ILE A 37 -11.43 -2.27 -0.74
N VAL A 38 -11.82 -1.36 0.14
CA VAL A 38 -11.84 -1.58 1.60
C VAL A 38 -13.27 -1.75 2.12
N GLU A 39 -14.16 -0.85 1.72
CA GLU A 39 -15.52 -0.76 2.28
C GLU A 39 -16.43 -1.91 1.84
N GLU A 40 -16.09 -2.59 0.76
CA GLU A 40 -16.83 -3.74 0.25
C GLU A 40 -16.54 -5.04 1.03
N ASN A 41 -15.56 -5.04 1.94
CA ASN A 41 -15.25 -6.22 2.73
C ASN A 41 -16.33 -6.47 3.80
N PRO A 42 -17.17 -7.51 3.65
CA PRO A 42 -18.29 -7.78 4.55
C PRO A 42 -17.85 -8.25 5.94
N PHE A 43 -16.58 -8.61 6.09
CA PHE A 43 -16.01 -9.14 7.34
C PHE A 43 -15.29 -8.05 8.15
N LEU A 44 -14.99 -6.87 7.56
CA LEU A 44 -14.12 -5.88 8.16
C LEU A 44 -14.66 -5.31 9.50
N GLY A 45 -15.97 -5.07 9.59
CA GLY A 45 -16.59 -4.65 10.84
C GLY A 45 -16.44 -5.70 11.94
N LYS A 46 -16.74 -6.96 11.63
CA LYS A 46 -16.61 -8.09 12.55
C LYS A 46 -15.14 -8.34 12.95
N PHE A 47 -14.21 -8.11 12.03
CA PHE A 47 -12.78 -8.23 12.28
C PHE A 47 -12.29 -7.26 13.38
N TYR A 48 -12.72 -6.01 13.38
CA TYR A 48 -12.33 -5.07 14.44
C TYR A 48 -12.97 -5.38 15.80
N ASP A 49 -14.11 -6.07 15.81
CA ASP A 49 -14.76 -6.53 17.05
C ASP A 49 -14.13 -7.84 17.58
N ASP A 50 -13.71 -8.75 16.69
CA ASP A 50 -13.09 -10.04 17.00
C ASP A 50 -12.05 -10.42 15.94
N ILE A 51 -10.81 -9.95 16.15
CA ILE A 51 -9.69 -10.18 15.22
C ILE A 51 -9.42 -11.68 15.03
N GLU A 52 -9.40 -12.47 16.10
CA GLU A 52 -9.03 -13.88 16.03
C GLU A 52 -10.08 -14.73 15.26
N GLY A 53 -11.36 -14.44 15.48
CA GLY A 53 -12.44 -15.17 14.83
C GLY A 53 -12.63 -14.83 13.35
N TRP A 54 -12.30 -13.60 12.93
CA TRP A 54 -12.62 -13.12 11.57
C TRP A 54 -11.42 -12.83 10.68
N SER A 55 -10.19 -12.94 11.19
CA SER A 55 -8.98 -12.58 10.44
C SER A 55 -8.82 -13.39 9.15
N PHE A 56 -9.04 -14.71 9.17
CA PHE A 56 -8.82 -15.54 7.98
C PHE A 56 -9.75 -15.14 6.83
N GLN A 57 -11.05 -14.97 7.08
CA GLN A 57 -12.03 -14.54 6.08
C GLN A 57 -11.73 -13.14 5.56
N THR A 58 -11.36 -12.23 6.46
CA THR A 58 -11.01 -10.84 6.11
C THR A 58 -9.78 -10.78 5.21
N GLU A 59 -8.72 -11.50 5.59
CA GLU A 59 -7.46 -11.51 4.81
C GLU A 59 -7.63 -12.22 3.46
N MET A 60 -8.39 -13.31 3.41
CA MET A 60 -8.70 -14.00 2.15
C MET A 60 -9.53 -13.13 1.20
N PHE A 61 -10.51 -12.39 1.71
CA PHE A 61 -11.27 -11.45 0.91
C PHE A 61 -10.35 -10.38 0.28
N PHE A 62 -9.50 -9.77 1.09
CA PHE A 62 -8.54 -8.78 0.58
C PHE A 62 -7.56 -9.37 -0.42
N LEU A 63 -7.08 -10.59 -0.18
CA LEU A 63 -6.16 -11.24 -1.11
C LEU A 63 -6.81 -11.47 -2.48
N CYS A 64 -8.01 -12.06 -2.50
CA CYS A 64 -8.73 -12.33 -3.76
C CYS A 64 -9.05 -11.05 -4.53
N ASN A 65 -9.51 -10.00 -3.85
CA ASN A 65 -9.83 -8.73 -4.52
C ASN A 65 -8.58 -8.02 -5.05
N ARG A 66 -7.49 -7.99 -4.27
CA ARG A 66 -6.24 -7.37 -4.71
C ARG A 66 -5.58 -8.13 -5.86
N TYR A 67 -5.65 -9.48 -5.83
CA TYR A 67 -5.24 -10.30 -6.95
C TYR A 67 -5.99 -9.90 -8.22
N LYS A 68 -7.33 -9.87 -8.16
CA LYS A 68 -8.17 -9.48 -9.30
C LYS A 68 -7.85 -8.07 -9.80
N GLN A 69 -7.69 -7.10 -8.90
CA GLN A 69 -7.33 -5.74 -9.28
C GLN A 69 -5.95 -5.65 -9.97
N LEU A 70 -4.96 -6.43 -9.52
CA LEU A 70 -3.63 -6.47 -10.16
C LEU A 70 -3.67 -7.16 -11.51
N GLU A 71 -4.48 -8.22 -11.66
CA GLU A 71 -4.71 -8.88 -12.95
C GLU A 71 -5.34 -7.89 -13.95
N ASP A 72 -6.35 -7.12 -13.52
CA ASP A 72 -7.00 -6.10 -14.36
C ASP A 72 -6.00 -5.00 -14.75
N ILE A 73 -5.18 -4.52 -13.80
CA ILE A 73 -4.11 -3.55 -14.08
C ILE A 73 -3.14 -4.07 -15.13
N GLN A 74 -2.68 -5.29 -14.99
CA GLN A 74 -1.76 -5.89 -15.95
C GLN A 74 -2.38 -5.92 -17.36
N ASN A 75 -3.63 -6.37 -17.46
CA ASN A 75 -4.30 -6.58 -18.73
C ASN A 75 -4.82 -5.28 -19.38
N GLU A 76 -5.31 -4.35 -18.58
CA GLU A 76 -5.97 -3.14 -19.11
C GLU A 76 -5.03 -1.95 -19.26
N TYR A 77 -3.97 -1.86 -18.43
CA TYR A 77 -3.10 -0.68 -18.40
C TYR A 77 -1.64 -1.01 -18.72
N LEU A 78 -0.96 -1.81 -17.91
CA LEU A 78 0.49 -2.02 -18.04
C LEU A 78 0.86 -2.68 -19.37
N SER A 79 0.09 -3.66 -19.85
CA SER A 79 0.28 -4.29 -21.16
C SER A 79 0.13 -3.31 -22.33
N LYS A 80 -0.63 -2.23 -22.15
CA LYS A 80 -0.85 -1.15 -23.12
C LYS A 80 0.06 0.05 -22.90
N GLN A 81 1.07 -0.08 -22.02
CA GLN A 81 2.01 0.98 -21.66
C GLN A 81 1.33 2.23 -21.04
N ILE A 82 0.23 2.03 -20.33
CA ILE A 82 -0.46 3.09 -19.59
C ILE A 82 0.08 3.09 -18.14
N PRO A 83 0.68 4.20 -17.67
CA PRO A 83 1.23 4.29 -16.32
C PRO A 83 0.15 4.20 -15.24
N VAL A 84 0.50 3.59 -14.11
CA VAL A 84 -0.41 3.36 -12.97
C VAL A 84 0.20 3.84 -11.67
N VAL A 85 -0.61 4.44 -10.82
CA VAL A 85 -0.33 4.65 -9.39
C VAL A 85 -1.39 3.96 -8.55
N ALA A 86 -0.96 3.18 -7.57
CA ALA A 86 -1.82 2.45 -6.65
C ALA A 86 -1.69 2.98 -5.23
N ASP A 87 -2.79 3.05 -4.47
CA ASP A 87 -2.78 3.40 -3.05
C ASP A 87 -2.51 2.19 -2.14
N TYR A 88 -2.05 1.09 -2.72
CA TYR A 88 -1.54 -0.12 -2.07
C TYR A 88 -0.80 -1.00 -3.07
N HIS A 89 -0.06 -1.99 -2.56
CA HIS A 89 0.34 -3.18 -3.31
C HIS A 89 -0.02 -4.45 -2.54
N ILE A 90 -0.13 -5.59 -3.26
CA ILE A 90 -0.51 -6.87 -2.66
C ILE A 90 0.47 -7.35 -1.57
N PHE A 91 1.70 -6.80 -1.52
CA PHE A 91 2.68 -7.07 -0.47
C PHE A 91 2.17 -6.79 0.94
N LYS A 92 1.29 -5.78 1.11
CA LYS A 92 0.69 -5.49 2.42
C LYS A 92 -0.07 -6.68 3.01
N ASN A 93 -0.56 -7.60 2.17
CA ASN A 93 -1.22 -8.81 2.62
C ASN A 93 -0.32 -9.66 3.52
N ARG A 94 0.99 -9.71 3.25
CA ARG A 94 1.96 -10.42 4.10
C ARG A 94 2.09 -9.74 5.47
N ILE A 95 2.06 -8.41 5.52
CA ILE A 95 2.15 -7.64 6.76
C ILE A 95 0.92 -7.93 7.64
N PHE A 96 -0.28 -7.79 7.07
CA PHE A 96 -1.53 -8.02 7.81
C PHE A 96 -1.68 -9.48 8.23
N ALA A 97 -1.48 -10.43 7.32
CA ALA A 97 -1.57 -11.86 7.62
C ALA A 97 -0.59 -12.29 8.72
N SER A 98 0.65 -11.77 8.72
CA SER A 98 1.62 -12.09 9.78
C SER A 98 1.17 -11.59 11.15
N ARG A 99 0.38 -10.52 11.20
CA ARG A 99 -0.16 -9.93 12.43
C ARG A 99 -1.41 -10.65 12.92
N THR A 100 -2.30 -11.03 12.02
CA THR A 100 -3.67 -11.45 12.34
C THR A 100 -3.87 -12.95 12.29
N LEU A 101 -3.09 -13.69 11.48
CA LEU A 101 -3.21 -15.12 11.31
C LEU A 101 -2.17 -15.90 12.12
N LYS A 102 -2.55 -17.08 12.62
CA LYS A 102 -1.67 -17.96 13.41
C LYS A 102 -1.74 -19.41 12.92
N GLY A 103 -0.66 -20.14 13.17
CA GLY A 103 -0.59 -21.59 12.97
C GLY A 103 -0.99 -22.02 11.55
N GLN A 104 -1.95 -22.96 11.45
CA GLN A 104 -2.38 -23.50 10.16
C GLN A 104 -3.03 -22.45 9.24
N HIS A 105 -3.76 -21.47 9.79
CA HIS A 105 -4.38 -20.40 9.00
C HIS A 105 -3.31 -19.55 8.28
N TYR A 106 -2.27 -19.15 9.00
CA TYR A 106 -1.16 -18.43 8.40
C TYR A 106 -0.46 -19.24 7.30
N GLY A 107 -0.14 -20.52 7.59
CA GLY A 107 0.51 -21.40 6.61
C GLY A 107 -0.31 -21.58 5.33
N LYS A 108 -1.61 -21.86 5.45
CA LYS A 108 -2.52 -22.00 4.30
C LYS A 108 -2.64 -20.69 3.51
N TYR A 109 -2.78 -19.56 4.22
CA TYR A 109 -2.86 -18.26 3.60
C TYR A 109 -1.61 -17.95 2.76
N MET A 110 -0.42 -18.17 3.32
CA MET A 110 0.85 -17.91 2.61
C MET A 110 1.02 -18.79 1.38
N GLN A 111 0.61 -20.06 1.42
CA GLN A 111 0.63 -20.93 0.24
C GLN A 111 -0.28 -20.38 -0.88
N ILE A 112 -1.49 -19.95 -0.53
CA ILE A 112 -2.42 -19.34 -1.51
C ILE A 112 -1.86 -18.00 -2.01
N PHE A 113 -1.30 -17.18 -1.12
CA PHE A 113 -0.66 -15.92 -1.48
C PHE A 113 0.46 -16.13 -2.51
N ASP A 114 1.38 -17.06 -2.24
CA ASP A 114 2.52 -17.32 -3.13
C ASP A 114 2.04 -17.80 -4.51
N ILE A 115 1.05 -18.71 -4.57
CA ILE A 115 0.45 -19.18 -5.84
C ILE A 115 -0.19 -18.03 -6.62
N LEU A 116 -0.98 -17.18 -5.96
CA LEU A 116 -1.69 -16.08 -6.64
C LEU A 116 -0.77 -14.94 -7.09
N THR A 117 0.39 -14.79 -6.46
CA THR A 117 1.28 -13.63 -6.73
C THR A 117 2.49 -13.96 -7.60
N GLU A 118 2.70 -15.23 -8.00
CA GLU A 118 3.87 -15.69 -8.74
C GLU A 118 4.13 -14.87 -10.02
N ASP A 119 3.08 -14.55 -10.77
CA ASP A 119 3.17 -13.82 -12.05
C ASP A 119 2.54 -12.41 -12.00
N MET A 120 2.31 -11.86 -10.80
CA MET A 120 1.69 -10.55 -10.67
C MET A 120 2.68 -9.42 -10.91
N PRO A 121 2.23 -8.28 -11.50
CA PRO A 121 3.09 -7.14 -11.72
C PRO A 121 3.61 -6.57 -10.41
N VAL A 122 4.91 -6.28 -10.38
CA VAL A 122 5.59 -5.67 -9.24
C VAL A 122 5.80 -4.18 -9.54
N PRO A 123 5.54 -3.28 -8.58
CA PRO A 123 5.82 -1.86 -8.77
C PRO A 123 7.29 -1.62 -9.08
N ASN A 124 7.57 -0.71 -9.99
CA ASN A 124 8.94 -0.27 -10.27
C ASN A 124 9.37 0.96 -9.44
N MET A 125 8.50 1.42 -8.55
CA MET A 125 8.79 2.41 -7.50
C MET A 125 7.79 2.24 -6.35
N ILE A 126 8.27 2.34 -5.11
CA ILE A 126 7.42 2.38 -3.92
C ILE A 126 7.60 3.72 -3.21
N ILE A 127 6.49 4.33 -2.80
CA ILE A 127 6.46 5.48 -1.92
C ILE A 127 5.95 5.01 -0.56
N TYR A 128 6.83 5.01 0.43
CA TYR A 128 6.51 4.60 1.77
C TYR A 128 6.21 5.80 2.66
N LEU A 129 4.99 5.86 3.17
CA LEU A 129 4.56 6.86 4.15
C LEU A 129 4.56 6.26 5.55
N ASN A 130 5.16 6.93 6.50
CA ASN A 130 5.06 6.65 7.93
C ASN A 130 4.61 7.88 8.71
N ALA A 131 4.17 7.72 9.94
CA ALA A 131 3.85 8.79 10.87
C ALA A 131 3.76 8.25 12.31
N SER A 132 3.79 9.13 13.30
CA SER A 132 3.55 8.78 14.69
C SER A 132 2.14 8.22 14.91
N LEU A 133 1.98 7.40 15.95
CA LEU A 133 0.67 6.87 16.33
C LEU A 133 -0.37 7.98 16.54
N GLU A 134 0.04 9.09 17.14
CA GLU A 134 -0.83 10.25 17.38
C GLU A 134 -1.39 10.81 16.06
N THR A 135 -0.52 11.03 15.08
CA THR A 135 -0.90 11.50 13.74
C THR A 135 -1.82 10.51 13.03
N LEU A 136 -1.50 9.20 13.08
CA LEU A 136 -2.34 8.16 12.48
C LEU A 136 -3.73 8.13 13.09
N LEU A 137 -3.85 8.12 14.42
CA LEU A 137 -5.14 8.13 15.12
C LEU A 137 -5.96 9.39 14.82
N LYS A 138 -5.31 10.57 14.80
CA LYS A 138 -5.96 11.83 14.41
C LYS A 138 -6.54 11.74 13.01
N ARG A 139 -5.78 11.26 12.03
CA ARG A 139 -6.21 11.14 10.63
C ARG A 139 -7.29 10.07 10.43
N VAL A 140 -7.21 8.92 11.13
CA VAL A 140 -8.27 7.89 11.16
C VAL A 140 -9.58 8.49 11.67
N LYS A 141 -9.52 9.23 12.79
CA LYS A 141 -10.70 9.88 13.37
C LYS A 141 -11.29 10.94 12.43
N GLN A 142 -10.44 11.76 11.78
CA GLN A 142 -10.90 12.77 10.81
C GLN A 142 -11.55 12.15 9.57
N ARG A 143 -11.04 11.01 9.09
CA ARG A 143 -11.62 10.26 7.97
C ARG A 143 -13.00 9.71 8.29
N GLY A 144 -13.27 9.33 9.54
CA GLY A 144 -14.59 8.98 10.05
C GLY A 144 -15.20 7.68 9.47
N ARG A 145 -14.40 6.74 8.98
CA ARG A 145 -14.92 5.44 8.53
C ARG A 145 -15.54 4.68 9.69
N PHE A 146 -16.80 4.28 9.52
CA PHE A 146 -17.56 3.59 10.57
C PHE A 146 -16.85 2.32 11.07
N VAL A 147 -16.32 1.52 10.16
CA VAL A 147 -15.63 0.25 10.47
C VAL A 147 -14.33 0.42 11.27
N GLU A 148 -13.76 1.63 11.31
CA GLU A 148 -12.49 1.92 12.01
C GLU A 148 -12.71 2.57 13.40
N GLN A 149 -13.96 2.85 13.79
CA GLN A 149 -14.26 3.54 15.06
C GLN A 149 -13.83 2.74 16.29
N ASN A 150 -13.85 1.40 16.19
CA ASN A 150 -13.47 0.49 17.27
C ASN A 150 -12.02 -0.02 17.13
N MET A 151 -11.21 0.60 16.26
CA MET A 151 -9.82 0.17 16.07
C MET A 151 -8.99 0.38 17.35
N ASP A 152 -8.39 -0.70 17.84
CA ASP A 152 -7.48 -0.64 18.99
C ASP A 152 -6.21 0.17 18.63
N PRO A 153 -5.88 1.24 19.37
CA PRO A 153 -4.62 1.97 19.18
C PRO A 153 -3.36 1.08 19.28
N ALA A 154 -3.39 0.04 20.11
CA ALA A 154 -2.27 -0.90 20.23
C ALA A 154 -2.09 -1.71 18.93
N TYR A 155 -3.18 -2.11 18.29
CA TYR A 155 -3.15 -2.77 16.98
C TYR A 155 -2.53 -1.84 15.92
N LEU A 156 -2.96 -0.58 15.84
CA LEU A 156 -2.43 0.38 14.88
C LEU A 156 -0.94 0.67 15.11
N LYS A 157 -0.53 0.81 16.37
CA LYS A 157 0.89 1.00 16.75
C LYS A 157 1.74 -0.17 16.25
N GLN A 158 1.28 -1.39 16.52
CA GLN A 158 2.04 -2.58 16.13
C GLN A 158 2.07 -2.74 14.61
N LEU A 159 0.96 -2.47 13.92
CA LEU A 159 0.91 -2.47 12.46
C LEU A 159 1.91 -1.48 11.84
N SER A 160 2.09 -0.30 12.43
CA SER A 160 3.09 0.67 11.98
C SER A 160 4.51 0.11 12.11
N ILE A 161 4.83 -0.56 13.23
CA ILE A 161 6.14 -1.23 13.43
C ILE A 161 6.35 -2.35 12.40
N ASP A 162 5.30 -3.12 12.09
CA ASP A 162 5.37 -4.21 11.12
C ASP A 162 5.64 -3.66 9.71
N TYR A 163 5.02 -2.53 9.33
CA TYR A 163 5.31 -1.84 8.07
C TYR A 163 6.78 -1.39 8.00
N ASP A 164 7.31 -0.74 9.03
CA ASP A 164 8.71 -0.30 9.07
C ASP A 164 9.66 -1.49 8.91
N THR A 165 9.37 -2.60 9.60
CA THR A 165 10.17 -3.82 9.55
C THR A 165 10.15 -4.44 8.17
N PHE A 166 8.95 -4.55 7.59
CA PHE A 166 8.75 -5.10 6.25
C PHE A 166 9.46 -4.26 5.19
N MET A 167 9.29 -2.94 5.22
CA MET A 167 9.89 -2.05 4.22
C MET A 167 11.42 -2.05 4.27
N LYS A 168 12.01 -2.10 5.46
CA LYS A 168 13.47 -2.27 5.62
C LYS A 168 13.98 -3.60 5.06
N ALA A 169 13.24 -4.68 5.27
CA ALA A 169 13.58 -5.99 4.69
C ALA A 169 13.40 -5.98 3.16
N PHE A 170 12.31 -5.42 2.67
CA PHE A 170 12.01 -5.28 1.25
C PHE A 170 13.12 -4.53 0.49
N GLN A 171 13.56 -3.38 0.99
CA GLN A 171 14.65 -2.61 0.37
C GLN A 171 15.97 -3.41 0.26
N LYS A 172 16.24 -4.30 1.22
CA LYS A 172 17.45 -5.15 1.18
C LYS A 172 17.30 -6.30 0.18
N GLN A 173 16.09 -6.84 0.02
CA GLN A 173 15.81 -7.97 -0.87
C GLN A 173 15.61 -7.51 -2.32
N HIS A 174 15.15 -6.28 -2.53
CA HIS A 174 14.82 -5.68 -3.81
C HIS A 174 15.53 -4.34 -4.01
N PRO A 175 16.87 -4.32 -4.06
CA PRO A 175 17.64 -3.08 -4.22
C PRO A 175 17.40 -2.40 -5.58
N GLU A 176 16.87 -3.14 -6.56
CA GLU A 176 16.49 -2.64 -7.88
C GLU A 176 15.21 -1.80 -7.87
N ILE A 177 14.37 -1.93 -6.82
CA ILE A 177 13.12 -1.17 -6.69
C ILE A 177 13.37 0.02 -5.76
N PRO A 178 13.38 1.26 -6.27
CA PRO A 178 13.55 2.44 -5.44
C PRO A 178 12.38 2.60 -4.47
N VAL A 179 12.70 2.89 -3.21
CA VAL A 179 11.73 3.21 -2.17
C VAL A 179 11.99 4.63 -1.67
N LEU A 180 11.05 5.54 -1.93
CA LEU A 180 11.03 6.89 -1.38
C LEU A 180 10.25 6.87 -0.07
N SER A 181 10.85 7.34 1.02
CA SER A 181 10.21 7.34 2.35
C SER A 181 9.94 8.76 2.83
N PHE A 182 8.71 9.02 3.29
CA PHE A 182 8.29 10.32 3.80
C PHE A 182 7.62 10.20 5.17
N ASN A 183 8.02 11.09 6.09
CA ASN A 183 7.45 11.16 7.42
C ASN A 183 6.25 12.11 7.43
N GLY A 184 5.05 11.58 7.64
CA GLY A 184 3.81 12.35 7.69
C GLY A 184 3.63 13.24 8.92
N ASP A 185 4.56 13.22 9.87
CA ASP A 185 4.60 14.19 10.97
C ASP A 185 5.34 15.48 10.54
N GLU A 186 6.22 15.39 9.54
CA GLU A 186 7.04 16.49 9.04
C GLU A 186 6.48 17.09 7.74
N ILE A 187 5.69 16.30 6.99
CA ILE A 187 5.22 16.65 5.65
C ILE A 187 3.69 16.63 5.61
N ASP A 188 3.09 17.71 5.17
CA ASP A 188 1.65 17.81 4.91
C ASP A 188 1.36 18.15 3.44
N PHE A 189 1.50 17.16 2.58
CA PHE A 189 1.27 17.30 1.13
C PHE A 189 -0.21 17.54 0.76
N VAL A 190 -1.13 17.51 1.72
CA VAL A 190 -2.56 17.85 1.50
C VAL A 190 -2.79 19.35 1.69
N ALA A 191 -2.23 19.93 2.74
CA ALA A 191 -2.42 21.33 3.09
C ALA A 191 -1.29 22.24 2.56
N ASN A 192 -0.11 21.69 2.28
CA ASN A 192 1.09 22.43 1.90
C ASN A 192 1.56 22.05 0.49
N GLU A 193 1.45 22.99 -0.46
CA GLU A 193 1.86 22.78 -1.86
C GLU A 193 3.37 22.53 -1.98
N SER A 194 4.21 23.23 -1.19
CA SER A 194 5.66 23.04 -1.21
C SER A 194 6.07 21.61 -0.83
N ASP A 195 5.38 21.01 0.15
CA ASP A 195 5.63 19.60 0.54
C ASP A 195 5.25 18.63 -0.59
N LYS A 196 4.16 18.94 -1.29
CA LYS A 196 3.71 18.14 -2.44
C LYS A 196 4.70 18.25 -3.61
N GLU A 197 5.14 19.45 -3.93
CA GLU A 197 6.16 19.69 -4.97
C GLU A 197 7.49 18.99 -4.65
N MET A 198 7.91 18.99 -3.39
CA MET A 198 9.11 18.28 -2.94
C MET A 198 8.99 16.76 -3.18
N ILE A 199 7.83 16.16 -2.90
CA ILE A 199 7.58 14.75 -3.19
C ILE A 199 7.65 14.50 -4.70
N PHE A 200 7.00 15.32 -5.52
CA PHE A 200 7.02 15.17 -6.98
C PHE A 200 8.42 15.30 -7.56
N ALA A 201 9.22 16.25 -7.08
CA ALA A 201 10.61 16.40 -7.50
C ALA A 201 11.45 15.13 -7.22
N GLN A 202 11.23 14.47 -6.08
CA GLN A 202 11.92 13.21 -5.77
C GLN A 202 11.45 12.04 -6.66
N ILE A 203 10.15 11.95 -6.96
CA ILE A 203 9.59 10.96 -7.90
C ILE A 203 10.23 11.17 -9.29
N GLU A 204 10.27 12.40 -9.80
CA GLU A 204 10.89 12.70 -11.08
C GLU A 204 12.38 12.36 -11.12
N ALA A 205 13.12 12.66 -10.04
CA ALA A 205 14.54 12.33 -9.96
C ALA A 205 14.79 10.82 -10.07
N VAL A 206 13.90 10.00 -9.52
CA VAL A 206 13.98 8.53 -9.63
C VAL A 206 13.60 8.07 -11.04
N MET A 207 12.51 8.60 -11.61
CA MET A 207 12.10 8.26 -12.99
C MET A 207 13.20 8.60 -14.00
N LYS A 208 13.81 9.80 -13.91
CA LYS A 208 14.91 10.22 -14.79
C LYS A 208 16.16 9.34 -14.63
N LYS A 209 16.51 8.92 -13.41
CA LYS A 209 17.63 7.97 -13.19
C LYS A 209 17.36 6.62 -13.84
N GLY A 210 16.16 6.12 -13.76
CA GLY A 210 15.75 4.90 -14.43
C GLY A 210 15.82 4.99 -15.96
N GLU A 211 15.63 6.14 -16.55
CA GLU A 211 15.82 6.41 -17.98
C GLU A 211 17.31 6.53 -18.37
N LEU A 212 18.13 7.09 -17.48
CA LEU A 212 19.59 7.28 -17.72
C LEU A 212 20.41 6.00 -17.47
N ALA A 213 19.90 5.07 -16.68
CA ALA A 213 20.54 3.76 -16.42
C ALA A 213 20.27 2.72 -17.53
N ARG A 214 19.69 3.14 -18.63
CA ARG A 214 19.33 2.37 -19.85
C ARG A 214 20.11 2.85 -21.04
#